data_f8d77808e4a92182e02620f136a88521
#
_entry.id   f8d77808e4a92182e02620f136a88521
#
_cell.length_a   1.000
_cell.length_b   1.000
_cell.length_c   1.000
_cell.angle_alpha   90.00
_cell.angle_beta   90.00
_cell.angle_gamma   90.00
#
_symmetry.space_group_name_H-M   'P 1'
#
loop_
_entity.id
_entity.type
_entity.pdbx_description
1 polymer ?
#
loop_
_entity_poly.entity_id
_entity_poly.type
_entity_poly.pdbx_seq_one_letter_code
_entity_poly.pdbx_strand_id
1 'polypeptide(L)' 'MKTTTATYSIQVTEPDGFTSFLKTMPTRPTTHKGIKSQNNKLSKWVEKRYPNFTSYDISLLN' A
#
# COMPACT_ATOMS: atom_id res chain seq x y z
N MET A 1 -3.95 20.30 -14.60
CA MET A 1 -4.43 20.01 -13.24
C MET A 1 -3.45 19.08 -12.51
N LYS A 2 -3.10 19.42 -11.31
CA LYS A 2 -2.14 18.61 -10.56
C LYS A 2 -2.83 17.40 -9.93
N THR A 3 -2.14 16.26 -10.00
CA THR A 3 -2.60 15.06 -9.33
C THR A 3 -2.27 15.16 -7.84
N THR A 4 -3.27 15.07 -7.00
CA THR A 4 -3.08 15.10 -5.55
C THR A 4 -3.14 13.72 -4.90
N THR A 5 -3.36 12.68 -5.71
CA THR A 5 -3.46 11.31 -5.23
C THR A 5 -2.17 10.57 -5.49
N ALA A 6 -1.97 9.47 -4.76
CA ALA A 6 -0.85 8.57 -4.95
C ALA A 6 -1.39 7.15 -5.12
N THR A 7 -0.83 6.41 -6.08
CA THR A 7 -1.25 5.05 -6.35
C THR A 7 -0.13 4.10 -5.93
N TYR A 8 -0.50 3.09 -5.14
CA TYR A 8 0.43 2.08 -4.65
C TYR A 8 0.08 0.73 -5.23
N SER A 9 1.12 -0.04 -5.54
CA SER A 9 0.97 -1.45 -5.90
C SER A 9 1.14 -2.26 -4.63
N ILE A 10 0.15 -3.09 -4.31
CA ILE A 10 0.16 -3.90 -3.10
C ILE A 10 0.10 -5.36 -3.51
N GLN A 11 1.05 -6.15 -3.01
CA GLN A 11 1.13 -7.58 -3.27
C GLN A 11 1.12 -8.30 -1.92
N VAL A 12 0.17 -9.20 -1.75
CA VAL A 12 0.01 -9.94 -0.49
C VAL A 12 0.14 -11.43 -0.79
N THR A 13 1.03 -12.10 -0.07
CA THR A 13 1.21 -13.54 -0.16
C THR A 13 0.58 -14.20 1.06
N GLU A 14 -0.28 -15.16 0.82
CA GLU A 14 -0.94 -15.94 1.86
C GLU A 14 -0.63 -17.42 1.64
N PRO A 15 -0.81 -18.26 2.67
CA PRO A 15 -0.51 -19.71 2.52
C PRO A 15 -1.29 -20.39 1.40
N ASP A 16 -2.50 -19.90 1.10
CA ASP A 16 -3.37 -20.50 0.11
C ASP A 16 -3.51 -19.66 -1.16
N GLY A 17 -2.72 -18.60 -1.32
CA GLY A 17 -2.84 -17.79 -2.52
C GLY A 17 -2.00 -16.54 -2.52
N PHE A 18 -2.13 -15.79 -3.61
CA PHE A 18 -1.41 -14.55 -3.83
C PHE A 18 -2.39 -13.52 -4.40
N THR A 19 -2.38 -12.32 -3.84
CA THR A 19 -3.26 -11.24 -4.27
C THR A 19 -2.42 -10.02 -4.64
N SER A 20 -2.72 -9.42 -5.79
CA SER A 20 -2.05 -8.21 -6.26
C SER A 20 -3.11 -7.21 -6.69
N PHE A 21 -2.99 -5.97 -6.24
CA PHE A 21 -3.97 -4.93 -6.57
C PHE A 21 -3.36 -3.55 -6.40
N LEU A 22 -4.09 -2.54 -6.88
CA LEU A 22 -3.69 -1.14 -6.75
C LEU A 22 -4.57 -0.45 -5.71
N LYS A 23 -3.95 0.42 -4.94
CA LYS A 23 -4.63 1.20 -3.92
C LYS A 23 -4.29 2.67 -4.10
N THR A 24 -5.31 3.52 -4.26
CA THR A 24 -5.12 4.94 -4.43
C THR A 24 -5.36 5.65 -3.10
N MET A 25 -4.39 6.47 -2.69
CA MET A 25 -4.50 7.29 -1.50
C MET A 25 -4.99 8.69 -1.88
N PRO A 26 -5.82 9.32 -1.05
CA PRO A 26 -6.41 10.63 -1.39
C PRO A 26 -5.40 11.77 -1.39
N THR A 27 -4.25 11.60 -0.76
CA THR A 27 -3.22 12.63 -0.74
C THR A 27 -1.90 12.06 -1.22
N ARG A 28 -1.10 12.90 -1.86
CA ARG A 28 0.21 12.52 -2.35
C ARG A 28 1.29 13.08 -1.44
N PRO A 29 2.14 12.24 -0.85
CA PRO A 29 3.22 12.72 0.02
C PRO A 29 4.31 13.39 -0.82
N THR A 30 4.91 14.44 -0.28
CA THR A 30 5.99 15.18 -0.93
C THR A 30 7.33 14.96 -0.24
N THR A 31 7.36 14.23 0.87
CA THR A 31 8.57 13.98 1.63
C THR A 31 8.71 12.48 1.92
N HIS A 32 9.94 12.05 2.22
CA HIS A 32 10.18 10.66 2.63
C HIS A 32 9.36 10.30 3.87
N LYS A 33 9.24 11.24 4.80
CA LYS A 33 8.48 11.01 6.01
C LYS A 33 7.01 10.78 5.70
N GLY A 34 6.45 11.54 4.76
CA GLY A 34 5.07 11.37 4.32
C GLY A 34 4.85 10.04 3.61
N ILE A 35 5.79 9.64 2.75
CA ILE A 35 5.71 8.35 2.07
C ILE A 35 5.73 7.21 3.09
N LYS A 36 6.65 7.29 4.05
CA LYS A 36 6.76 6.28 5.09
C LYS A 36 5.49 6.21 5.94
N SER A 37 4.89 7.35 6.23
CA SER A 37 3.65 7.40 7.00
C SER A 37 2.51 6.72 6.23
N GLN A 38 2.39 6.98 4.93
CA GLN A 38 1.38 6.32 4.10
C GLN A 38 1.62 4.82 4.00
N ASN A 39 2.88 4.41 3.84
CA ASN A 39 3.22 3.00 3.83
C ASN A 39 2.79 2.32 5.13
N ASN A 40 3.00 2.97 6.26
CA ASN A 40 2.57 2.41 7.55
C ASN A 40 1.05 2.24 7.63
N LYS A 41 0.31 3.23 7.12
CA LYS A 41 -1.15 3.13 7.08
C LYS A 41 -1.61 1.97 6.21
N LEU A 42 -0.99 1.82 5.03
CA LEU A 42 -1.32 0.73 4.12
C LEU A 42 -0.92 -0.62 4.71
N SER A 43 0.21 -0.69 5.40
CA SER A 43 0.64 -1.91 6.08
C SER A 43 -0.40 -2.36 7.09
N LYS A 44 -0.87 -1.45 7.93
CA LYS A 44 -1.88 -1.77 8.91
C LYS A 44 -3.19 -2.20 8.24
N TRP A 45 -3.55 -1.54 7.15
CA TRP A 45 -4.74 -1.90 6.40
C TRP A 45 -4.62 -3.31 5.83
N VAL A 46 -3.46 -3.65 5.26
CA VAL A 46 -3.21 -4.99 4.72
C VAL A 46 -3.28 -6.05 5.82
N GLU A 47 -2.63 -5.80 6.94
CA GLU A 47 -2.63 -6.74 8.07
C GLU A 47 -4.04 -6.99 8.59
N LYS A 48 -4.87 -5.97 8.59
CA LYS A 48 -6.24 -6.10 9.03
C LYS A 48 -7.11 -6.82 8.00
N ARG A 49 -6.88 -6.53 6.72
CA ARG A 49 -7.65 -7.12 5.62
C ARG A 49 -7.26 -8.56 5.35
N TYR A 50 -5.98 -8.88 5.50
CA TYR A 50 -5.42 -10.20 5.22
C TYR A 50 -4.67 -10.72 6.44
N PRO A 51 -5.39 -11.09 7.50
CA PRO A 51 -4.73 -11.46 8.77
C PRO A 51 -3.84 -12.70 8.69
N ASN A 52 -4.02 -13.53 7.65
CA ASN A 52 -3.23 -14.75 7.48
C ASN A 52 -2.05 -14.58 6.53
N PHE A 53 -1.67 -13.35 6.21
CA PHE A 53 -0.59 -13.11 5.27
C PHE A 53 0.73 -13.71 5.78
N THR A 54 1.57 -14.20 4.86
CA THR A 54 2.93 -14.62 5.16
C THR A 54 3.93 -13.51 4.84
N SER A 55 3.63 -12.73 3.81
CA SER A 55 4.43 -11.55 3.47
C SER A 55 3.60 -10.61 2.61
N TYR A 56 4.04 -9.37 2.49
CA TYR A 56 3.41 -8.42 1.58
C TYR A 56 4.43 -7.38 1.14
N ASP A 57 4.13 -6.70 0.04
CA ASP A 57 4.97 -5.64 -0.50
C ASP A 57 4.10 -4.48 -0.93
N ILE A 58 4.55 -3.26 -0.65
CA ILE A 58 3.84 -2.03 -0.98
C ILE A 58 4.81 -1.11 -1.70
N SER A 59 4.48 -0.72 -2.93
CA SER A 59 5.35 0.12 -3.75
C SER A 59 4.56 1.31 -4.29
N LEU A 60 5.13 2.50 -4.16
CA LEU A 60 4.55 3.71 -4.75
C LEU A 60 4.83 3.73 -6.25
N LEU A 61 3.77 3.79 -7.06
CA LEU A 61 3.91 3.78 -8.52
C LEU A 61 4.09 5.18 -9.09
N ASN A 62 3.46 6.20 -8.51
CA ASN A 62 3.60 7.56 -9.00
C ASN A 62 3.30 8.61 -7.94
#